data_12e8778f1ceafd4c85f19673f44babf3
#
_entry.id   12e8778f1ceafd4c85f19673f44babf3
#
_cell.length_a   1.000
_cell.length_b   1.000
_cell.length_c   1.000
_cell.angle_alpha   90.00
_cell.angle_beta   90.00
_cell.angle_gamma   90.00
#
_symmetry.space_group_name_H-M   'P 1'
#
loop_
_entity.id
_entity.type
_entity.pdbx_description
1 polymer ?
#
loop_
_entity_poly.entity_id
_entity_poly.type
_entity_poly.pdbx_seq_one_letter_code
_entity_poly.pdbx_strand_id
1 'polypeptide(L)'
;MSPWGGVSDLLPSKDDLNISEEGTTILFANSKGGVGKSTLALIASLGVATRYPEALVQLVDLDKQSTSSDALNNFANSRFEVVNAKKMLLDSGLPNNANISKHINAFKQDNQGRRFLVFDSPAGTEPLRSSFILKCDFIFVPLSVGDADIHATHKFLDEMQELFHYEGIPKDLCPKIIVLPNMIDTRSDFDVIRRNFIEYQIYLGRGLFFLNSIRRAFRRQGTDTNLHVIFEQSKDYWMWLTDLISGKESLPGTPDKLLQL
;
A
#
# COMPACT_ATOMS: atom_id res chain seq x y z
N MET A 1 -21.61 14.72 11.39
CA MET A 1 -21.39 15.28 10.04
C MET A 1 -20.13 14.62 9.52
N SER A 2 -20.18 13.96 8.35
CA SER A 2 -18.96 13.38 7.74
C SER A 2 -17.95 14.50 7.50
N PRO A 3 -16.66 14.35 7.84
CA PRO A 3 -15.64 15.36 7.56
C PRO A 3 -15.45 15.61 6.04
N TRP A 4 -16.14 14.85 5.20
CA TRP A 4 -16.01 14.79 3.76
C TRP A 4 -17.28 15.31 3.04
N GLY A 5 -17.87 16.40 3.51
CA GLY A 5 -19.06 17.00 2.87
C GLY A 5 -18.85 17.20 1.37
N GLY A 6 -19.64 16.50 0.54
CA GLY A 6 -19.67 16.67 -0.92
C GLY A 6 -19.24 15.45 -1.76
N VAL A 7 -19.00 14.27 -1.18
CA VAL A 7 -18.55 13.05 -1.91
C VAL A 7 -19.74 12.13 -2.26
N SER A 8 -20.99 12.62 -2.25
CA SER A 8 -22.17 11.80 -2.51
C SER A 8 -22.21 11.12 -3.89
N ASP A 9 -21.48 11.65 -4.88
CA ASP A 9 -21.46 11.13 -6.25
C ASP A 9 -20.44 9.99 -6.46
N LEU A 10 -19.70 9.59 -5.40
CA LEU A 10 -18.69 8.52 -5.44
C LEU A 10 -19.16 7.23 -4.77
N LEU A 11 -20.44 7.11 -4.45
CA LEU A 11 -20.98 5.89 -3.85
C LEU A 11 -20.92 4.73 -4.85
N PRO A 12 -20.51 3.53 -4.42
CA PRO A 12 -20.46 2.34 -5.27
C PRO A 12 -21.86 2.01 -5.78
N SER A 13 -21.95 1.55 -7.03
CA SER A 13 -23.19 1.02 -7.58
C SER A 13 -23.56 -0.30 -6.91
N LYS A 14 -24.86 -0.74 -7.01
CA LYS A 14 -25.30 -2.03 -6.46
C LYS A 14 -24.55 -3.25 -7.05
N ASP A 15 -23.98 -3.12 -8.24
CA ASP A 15 -23.20 -4.17 -8.92
C ASP A 15 -21.80 -4.34 -8.32
N ASP A 16 -21.34 -3.41 -7.47
CA ASP A 16 -20.07 -3.46 -6.77
C ASP A 16 -20.05 -4.47 -5.58
N LEU A 17 -21.16 -5.12 -5.31
CA LEU A 17 -21.37 -5.97 -4.13
C LEU A 17 -20.87 -7.42 -4.26
N ASN A 18 -20.35 -7.82 -5.43
CA ASN A 18 -19.94 -9.20 -5.72
C ASN A 18 -18.43 -9.48 -5.56
N ILE A 19 -17.70 -8.70 -4.75
CA ILE A 19 -16.29 -8.95 -4.49
C ILE A 19 -16.16 -9.71 -3.17
N SER A 20 -15.25 -10.69 -3.17
CA SER A 20 -15.04 -11.68 -2.08
C SER A 20 -15.26 -11.10 -0.67
N GLU A 21 -16.02 -11.80 0.15
CA GLU A 21 -16.25 -11.48 1.57
C GLU A 21 -14.94 -11.61 2.40
N GLU A 22 -13.85 -12.08 1.80
CA GLU A 22 -12.55 -12.24 2.44
C GLU A 22 -11.84 -10.89 2.62
N GLY A 23 -11.19 -10.72 3.78
CA GLY A 23 -10.40 -9.53 4.05
C GLY A 23 -9.17 -9.43 3.15
N THR A 24 -8.96 -8.27 2.52
CA THR A 24 -7.81 -7.99 1.67
C THR A 24 -6.65 -7.41 2.48
N THR A 25 -5.47 -7.99 2.34
CA THR A 25 -4.24 -7.57 3.04
C THR A 25 -3.26 -6.92 2.09
N ILE A 26 -2.79 -5.74 2.46
CA ILE A 26 -1.98 -4.85 1.63
C ILE A 26 -0.74 -4.44 2.39
N LEU A 27 0.43 -4.53 1.75
CA LEU A 27 1.69 -4.08 2.32
C LEU A 27 2.33 -3.02 1.42
N PHE A 28 2.71 -1.89 2.00
CA PHE A 28 3.60 -0.92 1.37
C PHE A 28 5.01 -1.15 1.89
N ALA A 29 5.92 -1.63 1.04
CA ALA A 29 7.28 -1.99 1.44
C ALA A 29 8.33 -1.62 0.39
N ASN A 30 9.49 -1.23 0.87
CA ASN A 30 10.75 -1.09 0.13
C ASN A 30 11.86 -0.94 1.18
N SER A 31 13.05 -1.46 0.90
CA SER A 31 14.22 -1.28 1.77
C SER A 31 14.64 0.18 1.87
N LYS A 32 14.38 0.99 0.83
CA LYS A 32 14.75 2.41 0.79
C LYS A 32 13.82 3.29 1.64
N GLY A 33 14.41 4.21 2.40
CA GLY A 33 13.70 5.27 3.11
C GLY A 33 13.34 6.45 2.17
N GLY A 34 12.24 7.14 2.47
CA GLY A 34 11.85 8.37 1.76
C GLY A 34 11.13 8.17 0.43
N VAL A 35 10.93 6.94 -0.04
CA VAL A 35 10.25 6.64 -1.33
C VAL A 35 8.73 6.79 -1.28
N GLY A 36 8.14 7.09 -0.13
CA GLY A 36 6.71 7.40 0.02
C GLY A 36 5.83 6.27 0.51
N LYS A 37 6.38 5.22 1.14
CA LYS A 37 5.60 4.10 1.73
C LYS A 37 4.45 4.58 2.60
N SER A 38 4.77 5.33 3.65
CA SER A 38 3.80 5.85 4.62
C SER A 38 2.74 6.74 3.96
N THR A 39 3.15 7.58 3.02
CA THR A 39 2.24 8.46 2.28
C THR A 39 1.24 7.67 1.46
N LEU A 40 1.71 6.65 0.74
CA LEU A 40 0.85 5.83 -0.11
C LEU A 40 -0.03 4.88 0.71
N ALA A 41 0.47 4.34 1.82
CA ALA A 41 -0.34 3.57 2.77
C ALA A 41 -1.49 4.42 3.34
N LEU A 42 -1.20 5.68 3.68
CA LEU A 42 -2.21 6.66 4.11
C LEU A 42 -3.25 6.91 3.01
N ILE A 43 -2.81 7.26 1.80
CA ILE A 43 -3.68 7.53 0.65
C ILE A 43 -4.55 6.31 0.35
N ALA A 44 -4.00 5.11 0.35
CA ALA A 44 -4.74 3.87 0.13
C ALA A 44 -5.80 3.64 1.21
N SER A 45 -5.44 3.76 2.48
CA SER A 45 -6.36 3.54 3.61
C SER A 45 -7.52 4.52 3.58
N LEU A 46 -7.25 5.81 3.39
CA LEU A 46 -8.30 6.83 3.27
C LEU A 46 -9.13 6.65 2.00
N GLY A 47 -8.50 6.28 0.88
CA GLY A 47 -9.17 6.00 -0.38
C GLY A 47 -10.19 4.88 -0.24
N VAL A 48 -9.78 3.77 0.36
CA VAL A 48 -10.65 2.62 0.61
C VAL A 48 -11.78 2.99 1.58
N ALA A 49 -11.48 3.67 2.69
CA ALA A 49 -12.48 4.11 3.66
C ALA A 49 -13.51 5.06 3.06
N THR A 50 -13.09 5.90 2.11
CA THR A 50 -13.97 6.82 1.39
C THR A 50 -14.84 6.09 0.37
N ARG A 51 -14.23 5.18 -0.41
CA ARG A 51 -14.90 4.44 -1.48
C ARG A 51 -15.89 3.40 -0.96
N TYR A 52 -15.59 2.79 0.19
CA TYR A 52 -16.37 1.74 0.84
C TYR A 52 -16.67 2.12 2.31
N PRO A 53 -17.65 3.01 2.55
CA PRO A 53 -17.93 3.50 3.89
C PRO A 53 -18.40 2.41 4.87
N GLU A 54 -18.89 1.29 4.34
CA GLU A 54 -19.31 0.11 5.10
C GLU A 54 -18.14 -0.83 5.45
N ALA A 55 -17.02 -0.71 4.76
CA ALA A 55 -15.86 -1.58 4.98
C ALA A 55 -15.13 -1.26 6.29
N LEU A 56 -14.59 -2.29 6.93
CA LEU A 56 -13.62 -2.11 8.01
C LEU A 56 -12.23 -1.91 7.40
N VAL A 57 -11.59 -0.81 7.73
CA VAL A 57 -10.22 -0.51 7.31
C VAL A 57 -9.31 -0.44 8.52
N GLN A 58 -8.28 -1.27 8.55
CA GLN A 58 -7.25 -1.23 9.58
C GLN A 58 -5.92 -0.78 8.95
N LEU A 59 -5.31 0.26 9.50
CA LEU A 59 -3.93 0.64 9.18
C LEU A 59 -3.01 0.20 10.32
N VAL A 60 -1.99 -0.56 9.99
CA VAL A 60 -0.92 -1.01 10.90
C VAL A 60 0.38 -0.34 10.49
N ASP A 61 0.85 0.60 11.31
CA ASP A 61 2.13 1.27 11.11
C ASP A 61 3.23 0.45 11.82
N LEU A 62 4.03 -0.25 11.03
CA LEU A 62 5.16 -1.07 11.50
C LEU A 62 6.45 -0.24 11.70
N ASP A 63 6.44 1.06 11.39
CA ASP A 63 7.57 1.93 11.67
C ASP A 63 7.54 2.36 13.14
N LYS A 64 8.65 2.16 13.83
CA LYS A 64 8.83 2.59 15.23
C LYS A 64 8.58 4.09 15.43
N GLN A 65 8.75 4.88 14.36
CA GLN A 65 8.49 6.34 14.38
C GLN A 65 6.99 6.67 14.34
N SER A 66 6.13 5.70 14.00
CA SER A 66 4.66 5.82 14.02
C SER A 66 4.11 7.04 13.24
N THR A 67 4.77 7.41 12.15
CA THR A 67 4.45 8.65 11.42
C THR A 67 3.06 8.62 10.80
N SER A 68 2.67 7.47 10.23
CA SER A 68 1.36 7.29 9.59
C SER A 68 0.26 7.19 10.62
N SER A 69 0.49 6.45 11.71
CA SER A 69 -0.50 6.27 12.78
C SER A 69 -0.77 7.58 13.51
N ASP A 70 0.24 8.39 13.79
CA ASP A 70 0.08 9.71 14.40
C ASP A 70 -0.76 10.66 13.53
N ALA A 71 -0.55 10.62 12.20
CA ALA A 71 -1.31 11.44 11.26
C ALA A 71 -2.79 11.02 11.17
N LEU A 72 -3.08 9.74 11.34
CA LEU A 72 -4.40 9.16 11.11
C LEU A 72 -5.24 8.94 12.35
N ASN A 73 -4.67 8.98 13.54
CA ASN A 73 -5.43 8.81 14.78
C ASN A 73 -6.61 9.79 14.90
N ASN A 74 -6.50 10.99 14.32
CA ASN A 74 -7.58 11.97 14.29
C ASN A 74 -8.74 11.59 13.35
N PHE A 75 -8.54 10.64 12.44
CA PHE A 75 -9.55 10.14 11.51
C PHE A 75 -10.13 8.79 11.93
N ALA A 76 -9.59 8.18 12.99
CA ALA A 76 -10.08 6.91 13.48
C ALA A 76 -11.56 7.00 13.89
N ASN A 77 -12.35 6.01 13.49
CA ASN A 77 -13.75 5.86 13.83
C ASN A 77 -14.06 4.36 13.96
N SER A 78 -15.33 4.00 14.13
CA SER A 78 -15.75 2.60 14.30
C SER A 78 -15.45 1.68 13.10
N ARG A 79 -15.15 2.25 11.93
CA ARG A 79 -14.86 1.50 10.69
C ARG A 79 -13.46 1.74 10.15
N PHE A 80 -12.79 2.79 10.60
CA PHE A 80 -11.39 3.07 10.29
C PHE A 80 -10.58 3.04 11.59
N GLU A 81 -9.74 2.02 11.72
CA GLU A 81 -8.94 1.76 12.91
C GLU A 81 -7.45 1.93 12.60
N VAL A 82 -6.78 2.65 13.48
CA VAL A 82 -5.31 2.70 13.48
C VAL A 82 -4.81 1.75 14.55
N VAL A 83 -4.22 0.64 14.12
CA VAL A 83 -3.78 -0.43 15.01
C VAL A 83 -2.43 -0.09 15.61
N ASN A 84 -2.33 -0.16 16.94
CA ASN A 84 -1.06 0.02 17.63
C ASN A 84 -0.12 -1.17 17.37
N ALA A 85 0.93 -0.93 16.60
CA ALA A 85 1.87 -1.96 16.18
C ALA A 85 2.86 -2.42 17.29
N LYS A 86 2.85 -1.85 18.49
CA LYS A 86 3.80 -2.24 19.56
C LYS A 86 3.85 -3.74 19.81
N LYS A 87 2.70 -4.42 19.76
CA LYS A 87 2.63 -5.89 19.92
C LYS A 87 3.13 -6.66 18.68
N MET A 88 3.29 -5.99 17.56
CA MET A 88 3.74 -6.54 16.27
C MET A 88 5.22 -6.27 16.01
N LEU A 89 5.90 -5.58 16.93
CA LEU A 89 7.33 -5.31 16.86
C LEU A 89 8.07 -6.09 17.96
N LEU A 90 9.31 -6.44 17.66
CA LEU A 90 10.29 -6.92 18.64
C LEU A 90 10.82 -5.73 19.46
N ASP A 91 11.50 -6.01 20.57
CA ASP A 91 12.16 -4.98 21.40
C ASP A 91 13.19 -4.17 20.59
N SER A 92 13.80 -4.79 19.58
CA SER A 92 14.68 -4.14 18.60
C SER A 92 13.96 -3.12 17.70
N GLY A 93 12.62 -3.15 17.65
CA GLY A 93 11.79 -2.36 16.75
C GLY A 93 11.61 -2.99 15.36
N LEU A 94 12.11 -4.21 15.14
CA LEU A 94 11.87 -4.95 13.90
C LEU A 94 10.51 -5.64 13.92
N PRO A 95 9.89 -5.89 12.75
CA PRO A 95 8.63 -6.64 12.66
C PRO A 95 8.72 -8.03 13.28
N ASN A 96 7.73 -8.38 14.11
CA ASN A 96 7.57 -9.72 14.66
C ASN A 96 6.70 -10.57 13.73
N ASN A 97 7.31 -11.38 12.90
CA ASN A 97 6.64 -12.21 11.89
C ASN A 97 5.50 -13.06 12.46
N ALA A 98 5.68 -13.65 13.63
CA ALA A 98 4.68 -14.53 14.24
C ALA A 98 3.43 -13.73 14.67
N ASN A 99 3.62 -12.59 15.30
CA ASN A 99 2.52 -11.75 15.76
C ASN A 99 1.76 -11.10 14.59
N ILE A 100 2.49 -10.63 13.57
CA ILE A 100 1.89 -10.07 12.35
C ILE A 100 1.11 -11.16 11.61
N SER A 101 1.69 -12.33 11.43
CA SER A 101 1.03 -13.47 10.77
C SER A 101 -0.24 -13.91 11.51
N LYS A 102 -0.20 -13.91 12.86
CA LYS A 102 -1.38 -14.20 13.67
C LYS A 102 -2.48 -13.15 13.46
N HIS A 103 -2.12 -11.88 13.39
CA HIS A 103 -3.07 -10.80 13.14
C HIS A 103 -3.70 -10.91 11.75
N ILE A 104 -2.89 -11.16 10.70
CA ILE A 104 -3.39 -11.38 9.33
C ILE A 104 -4.38 -12.56 9.29
N ASN A 105 -4.01 -13.69 9.90
CA ASN A 105 -4.88 -14.86 9.93
C ASN A 105 -6.20 -14.59 10.64
N ALA A 106 -6.18 -13.92 11.79
CA ALA A 106 -7.40 -13.53 12.51
C ALA A 106 -8.27 -12.58 11.69
N PHE A 107 -7.62 -11.62 11.00
CA PHE A 107 -8.29 -10.67 10.12
C PHE A 107 -8.97 -11.37 8.94
N LYS A 108 -8.30 -12.34 8.30
CA LYS A 108 -8.85 -13.10 7.16
C LYS A 108 -9.96 -14.08 7.57
N GLN A 109 -9.94 -14.60 8.80
CA GLN A 109 -10.95 -15.53 9.31
C GLN A 109 -12.27 -14.86 9.76
N ASP A 110 -12.24 -13.56 10.00
CA ASP A 110 -13.44 -12.82 10.38
C ASP A 110 -14.28 -12.53 9.12
N ASN A 111 -15.48 -13.09 9.01
CA ASN A 111 -16.36 -13.02 7.84
C ASN A 111 -17.39 -11.89 7.95
N GLN A 112 -17.06 -10.77 8.57
CA GLN A 112 -17.98 -9.64 8.76
C GLN A 112 -17.93 -8.60 7.63
N GLY A 113 -18.21 -8.97 6.40
CA GLY A 113 -18.26 -8.05 5.27
C GLY A 113 -16.89 -7.64 4.72
N ARG A 114 -16.88 -6.60 3.89
CA ARG A 114 -15.66 -6.12 3.22
C ARG A 114 -14.68 -5.51 4.21
N ARG A 115 -13.41 -5.93 4.13
CA ARG A 115 -12.37 -5.50 5.07
C ARG A 115 -11.02 -5.35 4.39
N PHE A 116 -10.25 -4.35 4.84
CA PHE A 116 -8.93 -4.04 4.31
C PHE A 116 -7.93 -3.85 5.45
N LEU A 117 -6.82 -4.56 5.38
CA LEU A 117 -5.72 -4.47 6.32
C LEU A 117 -4.50 -3.92 5.59
N VAL A 118 -4.10 -2.71 5.92
CA VAL A 118 -3.00 -1.99 5.28
C VAL A 118 -1.81 -1.92 6.23
N PHE A 119 -0.67 -2.41 5.78
CA PHE A 119 0.59 -2.33 6.50
C PHE A 119 1.49 -1.26 5.87
N ASP A 120 2.02 -0.37 6.71
CA ASP A 120 3.11 0.55 6.39
C ASP A 120 4.41 -0.01 6.98
N SER A 121 5.36 -0.41 6.13
CA SER A 121 6.61 -0.99 6.60
C SER A 121 7.67 0.06 6.89
N PRO A 122 8.57 -0.18 7.86
CA PRO A 122 9.69 0.70 8.11
C PRO A 122 10.68 0.76 6.92
N ALA A 123 11.50 1.80 6.91
CA ALA A 123 12.70 1.79 6.07
C ALA A 123 13.63 0.65 6.49
N GLY A 124 14.33 0.05 5.51
CA GLY A 124 15.20 -1.08 5.76
C GLY A 124 14.48 -2.42 5.92
N THR A 125 13.21 -2.51 5.49
CA THR A 125 12.50 -3.80 5.43
C THR A 125 13.27 -4.75 4.50
N GLU A 126 13.68 -5.90 5.06
CA GLU A 126 14.38 -6.97 4.36
C GLU A 126 13.40 -8.14 4.14
N PRO A 127 13.05 -8.49 2.89
CA PRO A 127 12.11 -9.57 2.59
C PRO A 127 12.46 -10.91 3.23
N LEU A 128 13.72 -11.33 3.15
CA LEU A 128 14.21 -12.60 3.72
C LEU A 128 14.02 -12.71 5.24
N ARG A 129 13.88 -11.58 5.92
CA ARG A 129 13.62 -11.52 7.37
C ARG A 129 12.16 -11.24 7.73
N SER A 130 11.31 -11.06 6.71
CA SER A 130 9.94 -10.56 6.87
C SER A 130 8.93 -11.54 6.27
N SER A 131 8.93 -12.80 6.71
CA SER A 131 8.11 -13.87 6.14
C SER A 131 6.59 -13.62 6.19
N PHE A 132 6.10 -12.70 7.04
CA PHE A 132 4.70 -12.29 7.03
C PHE A 132 4.26 -11.69 5.68
N ILE A 133 5.21 -11.18 4.88
CA ILE A 133 4.98 -10.64 3.53
C ILE A 133 4.23 -11.66 2.65
N LEU A 134 4.54 -12.95 2.79
CA LEU A 134 3.91 -14.04 2.04
C LEU A 134 2.41 -14.21 2.31
N LYS A 135 1.89 -13.62 3.37
CA LYS A 135 0.47 -13.65 3.73
C LYS A 135 -0.34 -12.46 3.21
N CYS A 136 0.35 -11.49 2.61
CA CYS A 136 -0.29 -10.34 1.99
C CYS A 136 -0.84 -10.71 0.61
N ASP A 137 -1.95 -10.09 0.22
CA ASP A 137 -2.52 -10.28 -1.13
C ASP A 137 -1.85 -9.34 -2.14
N PHE A 138 -1.51 -8.13 -1.68
CA PHE A 138 -0.81 -7.12 -2.47
C PHE A 138 0.43 -6.60 -1.76
N ILE A 139 1.52 -6.45 -2.51
CA ILE A 139 2.73 -5.78 -2.06
C ILE A 139 2.99 -4.61 -3.01
N PHE A 140 2.77 -3.41 -2.52
CA PHE A 140 3.10 -2.19 -3.24
C PHE A 140 4.51 -1.75 -2.90
N VAL A 141 5.31 -1.53 -3.94
CA VAL A 141 6.72 -1.15 -3.83
C VAL A 141 6.92 0.25 -4.40
N PRO A 142 6.74 1.30 -3.58
CA PRO A 142 6.98 2.67 -4.02
C PRO A 142 8.46 2.91 -4.32
N LEU A 143 8.74 3.61 -5.41
CA LEU A 143 10.09 4.06 -5.73
C LEU A 143 10.08 5.40 -6.47
N SER A 144 11.16 6.16 -6.36
CA SER A 144 11.42 7.34 -7.17
C SER A 144 12.43 7.03 -8.30
N VAL A 145 12.65 7.97 -9.20
CA VAL A 145 13.51 7.81 -10.37
C VAL A 145 15.00 7.86 -10.05
N GLY A 146 15.38 8.16 -8.81
CA GLY A 146 16.78 8.25 -8.41
C GLY A 146 17.52 6.90 -8.52
N ASP A 147 18.74 6.89 -9.06
CA ASP A 147 19.54 5.68 -9.25
C ASP A 147 19.67 4.84 -7.96
N ALA A 148 19.87 5.51 -6.82
CA ALA A 148 19.95 4.83 -5.52
C ALA A 148 18.64 4.17 -5.11
N ASP A 149 17.50 4.74 -5.50
CA ASP A 149 16.18 4.19 -5.19
C ASP A 149 15.87 3.01 -6.12
N ILE A 150 16.25 3.12 -7.40
CA ILE A 150 16.16 2.03 -8.38
C ILE A 150 16.99 0.85 -7.91
N HIS A 151 18.28 1.07 -7.57
CA HIS A 151 19.16 0.01 -7.10
C HIS A 151 18.65 -0.68 -5.82
N ALA A 152 18.20 0.09 -4.84
CA ALA A 152 17.64 -0.47 -3.62
C ALA A 152 16.36 -1.28 -3.88
N THR A 153 15.55 -0.87 -4.86
CA THR A 153 14.34 -1.58 -5.25
C THR A 153 14.67 -2.89 -5.99
N HIS A 154 15.68 -2.90 -6.85
CA HIS A 154 16.19 -4.15 -7.45
C HIS A 154 16.56 -5.16 -6.36
N LYS A 155 17.42 -4.75 -5.42
CA LYS A 155 17.81 -5.61 -4.30
C LYS A 155 16.59 -6.13 -3.51
N PHE A 156 15.61 -5.27 -3.24
CA PHE A 156 14.39 -5.66 -2.54
C PHE A 156 13.60 -6.73 -3.31
N LEU A 157 13.47 -6.57 -4.64
CA LEU A 157 12.77 -7.52 -5.50
C LEU A 157 13.52 -8.84 -5.66
N ASP A 158 14.85 -8.81 -5.73
CA ASP A 158 15.69 -10.01 -5.76
C ASP A 158 15.51 -10.83 -4.48
N GLU A 159 15.54 -10.18 -3.31
CA GLU A 159 15.26 -10.83 -2.02
C GLU A 159 13.83 -11.37 -1.92
N MET A 160 12.84 -10.71 -2.55
CA MET A 160 11.47 -11.21 -2.64
C MET A 160 11.39 -12.50 -3.47
N GLN A 161 12.06 -12.54 -4.62
CA GLN A 161 12.11 -13.74 -5.46
C GLN A 161 12.81 -14.89 -4.73
N GLU A 162 13.90 -14.61 -4.03
CA GLU A 162 14.62 -15.59 -3.21
C GLU A 162 13.73 -16.15 -2.09
N LEU A 163 12.97 -15.28 -1.40
CA LEU A 163 12.01 -15.68 -0.37
C LEU A 163 10.94 -16.62 -0.93
N PHE A 164 10.34 -16.30 -2.08
CA PHE A 164 9.32 -17.14 -2.70
C PHE A 164 9.88 -18.49 -3.10
N HIS A 165 11.09 -18.51 -3.65
CA HIS A 165 11.78 -19.75 -4.01
C HIS A 165 12.12 -20.61 -2.79
N TYR A 166 12.66 -19.99 -1.74
CA TYR A 166 13.04 -20.68 -0.48
C TYR A 166 11.82 -21.31 0.21
N GLU A 167 10.72 -20.61 0.28
CA GLU A 167 9.49 -21.07 0.90
C GLU A 167 8.67 -22.01 -0.01
N GLY A 168 9.09 -22.21 -1.26
CA GLY A 168 8.43 -23.09 -2.22
C GLY A 168 6.99 -22.71 -2.55
N ILE A 169 6.69 -21.39 -2.53
CA ILE A 169 5.35 -20.88 -2.77
C ILE A 169 4.99 -21.06 -4.24
N PRO A 170 3.87 -21.74 -4.58
CA PRO A 170 3.38 -21.80 -5.95
C PRO A 170 3.13 -20.39 -6.51
N LYS A 171 3.46 -20.19 -7.79
CA LYS A 171 3.42 -18.86 -8.44
C LYS A 171 2.05 -18.18 -8.38
N ASP A 172 0.99 -18.95 -8.47
CA ASP A 172 -0.41 -18.52 -8.38
C ASP A 172 -0.84 -18.13 -6.96
N LEU A 173 -0.09 -18.55 -5.94
CA LEU A 173 -0.31 -18.22 -4.53
C LEU A 173 0.63 -17.11 -4.03
N CYS A 174 1.56 -16.64 -4.87
CA CYS A 174 2.43 -15.53 -4.50
C CYS A 174 1.63 -14.23 -4.38
N PRO A 175 1.99 -13.36 -3.41
CA PRO A 175 1.48 -11.98 -3.37
C PRO A 175 1.65 -11.26 -4.71
N LYS A 176 0.70 -10.41 -5.05
CA LYS A 176 0.80 -9.57 -6.25
C LYS A 176 1.73 -8.40 -5.96
N ILE A 177 2.90 -8.38 -6.62
CA ILE A 177 3.88 -7.30 -6.46
C ILE A 177 3.61 -6.21 -7.48
N ILE A 178 3.36 -4.99 -7.01
CA ILE A 178 3.11 -3.82 -7.85
C ILE A 178 4.13 -2.75 -7.51
N VAL A 179 5.01 -2.45 -8.45
CA VAL A 179 5.92 -1.30 -8.35
C VAL A 179 5.13 -0.03 -8.61
N LEU A 180 5.22 0.94 -7.70
CA LEU A 180 4.54 2.22 -7.78
C LEU A 180 5.53 3.35 -8.04
N PRO A 181 5.67 3.84 -9.28
CA PRO A 181 6.42 5.05 -9.57
C PRO A 181 5.86 6.23 -8.78
N ASN A 182 6.68 6.83 -7.92
CA ASN A 182 6.27 7.90 -7.01
C ASN A 182 7.25 9.08 -7.10
N MET A 183 6.75 10.27 -6.83
CA MET A 183 7.55 11.50 -6.92
C MET A 183 8.20 11.69 -8.30
N ILE A 184 7.49 11.30 -9.37
CA ILE A 184 7.94 11.51 -10.74
C ILE A 184 7.60 12.93 -11.19
N ASP A 185 8.50 13.56 -11.92
CA ASP A 185 8.30 14.93 -12.44
C ASP A 185 7.82 14.90 -13.89
N THR A 186 8.25 13.90 -14.65
CA THR A 186 8.00 13.83 -16.09
C THR A 186 7.60 12.43 -16.54
N ARG A 187 7.03 12.34 -17.74
CA ARG A 187 6.76 11.05 -18.37
C ARG A 187 8.05 10.25 -18.64
N SER A 188 9.17 10.97 -18.91
CA SER A 188 10.46 10.34 -19.10
C SER A 188 10.93 9.58 -17.86
N ASP A 189 10.62 10.09 -16.66
CA ASP A 189 10.96 9.41 -15.40
C ASP A 189 10.23 8.08 -15.28
N PHE A 190 8.95 8.05 -15.68
CA PHE A 190 8.17 6.82 -15.73
C PHE A 190 8.79 5.80 -16.69
N ASP A 191 9.25 6.25 -17.87
CA ASP A 191 9.90 5.38 -18.87
C ASP A 191 11.25 4.85 -18.38
N VAL A 192 11.98 5.62 -17.58
CA VAL A 192 13.21 5.15 -16.92
C VAL A 192 12.89 4.00 -15.96
N ILE A 193 11.89 4.19 -15.10
CA ILE A 193 11.47 3.14 -14.16
C ILE A 193 11.01 1.90 -14.93
N ARG A 194 10.14 2.06 -15.93
CA ARG A 194 9.65 0.94 -16.73
C ARG A 194 10.78 0.09 -17.34
N ARG A 195 11.80 0.74 -17.91
CA ARG A 195 12.94 0.04 -18.52
C ARG A 195 13.77 -0.73 -17.50
N ASN A 196 13.92 -0.22 -16.29
CA ASN A 196 14.70 -0.87 -15.25
C ASN A 196 14.03 -2.12 -14.68
N PHE A 197 12.68 -2.22 -14.75
CA PHE A 197 11.96 -3.31 -14.11
C PHE A 197 11.26 -4.28 -15.08
N ILE A 198 11.53 -4.15 -16.38
CA ILE A 198 10.91 -4.97 -17.44
C ILE A 198 11.20 -6.47 -17.31
N GLU A 199 12.36 -6.83 -16.73
CA GLU A 199 12.76 -8.23 -16.56
C GLU A 199 12.17 -8.92 -15.33
N TYR A 200 11.57 -8.14 -14.43
CA TYR A 200 10.94 -8.68 -13.23
C TYR A 200 9.51 -9.15 -13.50
N GLN A 201 9.12 -10.25 -12.85
CA GLN A 201 7.72 -10.71 -12.88
C GLN A 201 6.87 -9.91 -11.89
N ILE A 202 6.71 -8.63 -12.17
CA ILE A 202 5.97 -7.65 -11.35
C ILE A 202 5.00 -6.87 -12.21
N TYR A 203 4.07 -6.18 -11.56
CA TYR A 203 3.20 -5.22 -12.21
C TYR A 203 3.74 -3.81 -12.01
N LEU A 204 3.65 -2.97 -13.04
CA LEU A 204 3.97 -1.56 -12.95
C LEU A 204 2.68 -0.75 -12.81
N GLY A 205 2.50 -0.12 -11.66
CA GLY A 205 1.34 0.71 -11.38
C GLY A 205 1.40 2.09 -12.02
N ARG A 206 0.33 2.87 -11.85
CA ARG A 206 0.29 4.27 -12.28
C ARG A 206 1.32 5.09 -11.51
N GLY A 207 1.92 6.05 -12.17
CA GLY A 207 2.84 6.99 -11.54
C GLY A 207 2.12 8.06 -10.75
N LEU A 208 2.59 8.36 -9.53
CA LEU A 208 2.17 9.52 -8.78
C LEU A 208 3.18 10.64 -8.97
N PHE A 209 2.71 11.74 -9.58
CA PHE A 209 3.51 12.92 -9.78
C PHE A 209 3.88 13.60 -8.46
N PHE A 210 5.02 14.29 -8.48
CA PHE A 210 5.49 15.02 -7.32
C PHE A 210 4.53 16.17 -6.95
N LEU A 211 3.92 16.08 -5.77
CA LEU A 211 3.03 17.09 -5.23
C LEU A 211 3.64 17.71 -3.96
N ASN A 212 3.90 19.02 -4.00
CA ASN A 212 4.42 19.74 -2.84
C ASN A 212 3.53 19.64 -1.59
N SER A 213 2.22 19.50 -1.78
CA SER A 213 1.23 19.28 -0.73
C SER A 213 1.48 17.96 0.02
N ILE A 214 1.87 16.90 -0.68
CA ILE A 214 2.17 15.59 -0.07
C ILE A 214 3.35 15.68 0.90
N ARG A 215 4.39 16.44 0.58
CA ARG A 215 5.52 16.68 1.52
C ARG A 215 5.11 17.34 2.82
N ARG A 216 3.99 18.04 2.84
CA ARG A 216 3.48 18.76 4.00
C ARG A 216 2.45 17.97 4.80
N ALA A 217 1.98 16.83 4.29
CA ALA A 217 0.94 15.99 4.91
C ALA A 217 1.26 15.60 6.34
N PHE A 218 2.51 15.22 6.57
CA PHE A 218 2.98 14.70 7.87
C PHE A 218 3.58 15.77 8.78
N ARG A 219 3.47 17.06 8.43
CA ARG A 219 3.92 18.12 9.35
C ARG A 219 2.91 18.23 10.49
N ARG A 220 3.40 18.19 11.74
CA ARG A 220 2.60 18.29 12.98
C ARG A 220 1.68 19.53 13.09
N GLN A 221 1.83 20.50 12.21
CA GLN A 221 0.95 21.67 12.08
C GLN A 221 -0.13 21.50 11.01
N GLY A 222 -0.23 20.32 10.39
CA GLY A 222 -1.27 20.00 9.41
C GLY A 222 -2.60 19.88 10.12
N THR A 223 -3.45 20.86 9.90
CA THR A 223 -4.88 20.74 10.17
C THR A 223 -5.48 19.76 9.15
N ASP A 224 -6.71 19.27 9.39
CA ASP A 224 -7.50 18.45 8.46
C ASP A 224 -7.46 18.93 7.01
N THR A 225 -7.26 20.22 6.81
CA THR A 225 -7.15 20.92 5.52
C THR A 225 -6.02 20.38 4.64
N ASN A 226 -4.88 19.97 5.20
CA ASN A 226 -3.74 19.50 4.40
C ASN A 226 -3.99 18.08 3.84
N LEU A 227 -4.60 17.21 4.63
CA LEU A 227 -4.95 15.87 4.17
C LEU A 227 -6.05 15.92 3.10
N HIS A 228 -7.05 16.79 3.28
CA HIS A 228 -8.08 17.02 2.26
C HIS A 228 -7.46 17.48 0.93
N VAL A 229 -6.54 18.45 0.96
CA VAL A 229 -5.86 18.95 -0.26
C VAL A 229 -5.09 17.83 -0.96
N ILE A 230 -4.37 17.00 -0.20
CA ILE A 230 -3.63 15.87 -0.76
C ILE A 230 -4.58 14.87 -1.40
N PHE A 231 -5.65 14.57 -0.72
CA PHE A 231 -6.64 13.60 -1.15
C PHE A 231 -7.34 14.06 -2.45
N GLU A 232 -7.71 15.34 -2.53
CA GLU A 232 -8.27 15.93 -3.74
C GLU A 232 -7.25 15.98 -4.89
N GLN A 233 -6.01 16.39 -4.63
CA GLN A 233 -4.97 16.47 -5.66
C GLN A 233 -4.51 15.11 -6.18
N SER A 234 -4.65 14.05 -5.38
CA SER A 234 -4.32 12.68 -5.78
C SER A 234 -5.55 11.85 -6.16
N LYS A 235 -6.71 12.48 -6.41
CA LYS A 235 -8.00 11.81 -6.59
C LYS A 235 -7.95 10.67 -7.61
N ASP A 236 -7.50 10.94 -8.82
CA ASP A 236 -7.43 9.92 -9.88
C ASP A 236 -6.50 8.77 -9.55
N TYR A 237 -5.45 9.06 -8.78
CA TYR A 237 -4.49 8.05 -8.34
C TYR A 237 -5.08 7.15 -7.25
N TRP A 238 -5.64 7.72 -6.18
CA TRP A 238 -6.19 6.88 -5.12
C TRP A 238 -7.46 6.14 -5.55
N MET A 239 -8.27 6.69 -6.44
CA MET A 239 -9.40 5.98 -7.03
C MET A 239 -8.93 4.75 -7.79
N TRP A 240 -7.93 4.89 -8.67
CA TRP A 240 -7.31 3.76 -9.36
C TRP A 240 -6.74 2.73 -8.38
N LEU A 241 -5.98 3.18 -7.38
CA LEU A 241 -5.37 2.29 -6.38
C LEU A 241 -6.43 1.50 -5.60
N THR A 242 -7.52 2.17 -5.25
CA THR A 242 -8.66 1.56 -4.56
C THR A 242 -9.39 0.55 -5.43
N ASP A 243 -9.62 0.86 -6.70
CA ASP A 243 -10.26 -0.04 -7.65
C ASP A 243 -9.38 -1.29 -7.91
N LEU A 244 -8.06 -1.12 -7.96
CA LEU A 244 -7.09 -2.21 -8.03
C LEU A 244 -7.14 -3.12 -6.79
N ILE A 245 -7.07 -2.54 -5.59
CA ILE A 245 -7.11 -3.26 -4.31
C ILE A 245 -8.44 -4.01 -4.14
N SER A 246 -9.53 -3.44 -4.60
CA SER A 246 -10.86 -4.02 -4.50
C SER A 246 -11.20 -5.03 -5.60
N GLY A 247 -10.29 -5.25 -6.55
CA GLY A 247 -10.49 -6.16 -7.67
C GLY A 247 -11.39 -5.64 -8.79
N LYS A 248 -11.81 -4.37 -8.76
CA LYS A 248 -12.57 -3.74 -9.84
C LYS A 248 -11.72 -3.45 -11.07
N GLU A 249 -10.48 -3.06 -10.86
CA GLU A 249 -9.52 -2.89 -11.94
C GLU A 249 -8.64 -4.14 -12.03
N SER A 250 -8.51 -4.68 -13.25
CA SER A 250 -7.56 -5.74 -13.50
C SER A 250 -6.13 -5.23 -13.32
N LEU A 251 -5.25 -6.10 -12.84
CA LEU A 251 -3.82 -5.79 -12.80
C LEU A 251 -3.34 -5.33 -14.18
N PRO A 252 -2.54 -4.26 -14.26
CA PRO A 252 -2.09 -3.71 -15.52
C PRO A 252 -1.18 -4.71 -16.25
N GLY A 253 -1.78 -5.48 -17.17
CA GLY A 253 -1.11 -6.53 -17.93
C GLY A 253 -0.69 -7.73 -17.10
N THR A 254 -0.57 -8.89 -17.73
CA THR A 254 0.30 -9.95 -17.19
C THR A 254 1.75 -9.53 -17.40
N PRO A 255 2.72 -9.96 -16.60
CA PRO A 255 4.15 -9.72 -16.84
C PRO A 255 4.55 -10.01 -18.29
N ASP A 256 3.94 -11.02 -18.92
CA ASP A 256 4.15 -11.37 -20.33
C ASP A 256 3.61 -10.34 -21.34
N LYS A 257 2.65 -9.50 -20.95
CA LYS A 257 2.13 -8.40 -21.80
C LYS A 257 2.86 -7.08 -21.62
N LEU A 258 3.57 -6.89 -20.49
CA LEU A 258 4.48 -5.76 -20.30
C LEU A 258 5.69 -5.85 -21.24
N LEU A 259 6.04 -7.05 -21.70
CA LEU A 259 7.10 -7.29 -22.70
C LEU A 259 6.68 -6.97 -24.14
N GLN A 260 5.40 -6.68 -24.41
CA GLN A 260 4.85 -6.47 -25.76
C GLN A 260 4.42 -5.02 -26.04
N LEU A 261 4.61 -4.09 -25.10
CA LEU A 261 4.35 -2.67 -25.27
C LEU A 261 5.63 -1.86 -25.22
#